data_4ca35df8b640ae169961c98c8bab84d5
#
_entry.id   4ca35df8b640ae169961c98c8bab84d5
#
_cell.length_a   1.000
_cell.length_b   1.000
_cell.length_c   1.000
_cell.angle_alpha   90.00
_cell.angle_beta   90.00
_cell.angle_gamma   90.00
#
_symmetry.space_group_name_H-M   'P 1'
#
loop_
_entity.id
_entity.type
_entity.pdbx_description
1 polymer ?
#
loop_
_entity_poly.entity_id
_entity_poly.type
_entity_poly.pdbx_seq_one_letter_code
_entity_poly.pdbx_strand_id
1 'polypeptide(L)'
;NHYSCPQRHQFDLAKEGYVNLLPVQFKRSRDPGDSAEMMQARRAFLDAGHYQPLRDAIAERLRHYAPTDLLDIGCGEGYYTHAFAAIASRSWGLDVSKPAIRAAAKRYPQVNFCVASSQRLPFSDASFDAVVRIYAPCNAEELARVVRPGGWVITATPGPRHLLELKGLIYDEVRLHELKTEAMPGFRLEAQQQLAYPMILTGSEAQALLQMTPFAWRAKAEVHAALRQQPTFGCQTDFMIHCWQREA
;
A
#
# COMPACT_ATOMS: atom_id res chain seq x y z
N ASN A 1 -13.47 -21.00 13.90
CA ASN A 1 -14.03 -20.00 13.01
C ASN A 1 -13.45 -20.18 11.62
N HIS A 2 -14.29 -20.12 10.60
CA HIS A 2 -13.88 -20.27 9.21
C HIS A 2 -14.81 -19.49 8.28
N TYR A 3 -14.31 -19.20 7.08
CA TYR A 3 -15.13 -18.74 5.96
C TYR A 3 -15.41 -19.92 5.03
N SER A 4 -16.55 -19.91 4.39
CA SER A 4 -16.91 -20.90 3.37
C SER A 4 -17.51 -20.23 2.14
N CYS A 5 -17.27 -20.81 0.96
CA CYS A 5 -17.87 -20.35 -0.29
C CYS A 5 -19.12 -21.21 -0.63
N PRO A 6 -19.93 -20.78 -1.63
CA PRO A 6 -21.10 -21.56 -2.06
C PRO A 6 -20.79 -22.99 -2.51
N GLN A 7 -19.56 -23.24 -2.98
CA GLN A 7 -19.08 -24.59 -3.33
C GLN A 7 -18.55 -25.39 -2.13
N ARG A 8 -18.77 -24.91 -0.90
CA ARG A 8 -18.37 -25.54 0.36
C ARG A 8 -16.86 -25.66 0.61
N HIS A 9 -16.04 -24.85 -0.08
CA HIS A 9 -14.64 -24.70 0.31
C HIS A 9 -14.59 -23.94 1.65
N GLN A 10 -13.75 -24.43 2.57
CA GLN A 10 -13.56 -23.81 3.88
C GLN A 10 -12.17 -23.21 3.98
N PHE A 11 -12.10 -22.03 4.58
CA PHE A 11 -10.86 -21.29 4.82
C PHE A 11 -10.82 -20.94 6.30
N ASP A 12 -9.92 -21.58 7.04
CA ASP A 12 -9.81 -21.36 8.47
C ASP A 12 -9.20 -19.99 8.78
N LEU A 13 -9.71 -19.36 9.83
CA LEU A 13 -9.08 -18.20 10.40
C LEU A 13 -7.85 -18.63 11.18
N ALA A 14 -6.71 -17.94 10.91
CA ALA A 14 -5.52 -18.12 11.72
C ALA A 14 -5.79 -17.64 13.16
N LYS A 15 -4.98 -18.09 14.10
CA LYS A 15 -5.08 -17.66 15.51
C LYS A 15 -4.92 -16.15 15.67
N GLU A 16 -4.17 -15.50 14.78
CA GLU A 16 -3.98 -14.04 14.74
C GLU A 16 -5.18 -13.31 14.12
N GLY A 17 -6.14 -14.02 13.53
CA GLY A 17 -7.38 -13.46 13.00
C GLY A 17 -7.40 -13.18 11.49
N TYR A 18 -6.36 -13.51 10.75
CA TYR A 18 -6.35 -13.37 9.29
C TYR A 18 -6.81 -14.66 8.59
N VAL A 19 -7.17 -14.53 7.32
CA VAL A 19 -7.49 -15.68 6.45
C VAL A 19 -6.55 -15.71 5.24
N ASN A 20 -6.07 -16.91 4.88
CA ASN A 20 -5.25 -17.10 3.68
C ASN A 20 -6.12 -17.58 2.52
N LEU A 21 -6.31 -16.72 1.55
CA LEU A 21 -7.12 -16.96 0.35
C LEU A 21 -6.28 -17.05 -0.92
N LEU A 22 -4.93 -17.09 -0.80
CA LEU A 22 -4.04 -17.20 -1.93
C LEU A 22 -3.85 -18.68 -2.30
N PRO A 23 -4.39 -19.13 -3.45
CA PRO A 23 -4.19 -20.52 -3.89
C PRO A 23 -2.71 -20.78 -4.17
N VAL A 24 -2.24 -22.01 -3.85
CA VAL A 24 -0.85 -22.41 -4.02
C VAL A 24 -0.38 -22.24 -5.47
N GLN A 25 -1.23 -22.54 -6.45
CA GLN A 25 -0.93 -22.42 -7.87
C GLN A 25 -0.70 -20.97 -8.34
N PHE A 26 -1.16 -20.00 -7.58
CA PHE A 26 -0.95 -18.55 -7.89
C PHE A 26 0.17 -17.93 -7.08
N LYS A 27 0.82 -18.72 -6.23
CA LYS A 27 1.98 -18.29 -5.47
C LYS A 27 3.21 -18.33 -6.37
N ARG A 28 3.72 -17.14 -6.74
CA ARG A 28 4.86 -17.00 -7.66
C ARG A 28 6.20 -17.37 -7.01
N SER A 29 6.27 -17.30 -5.69
CA SER A 29 7.44 -17.69 -4.91
C SER A 29 7.00 -18.39 -3.63
N ARG A 30 7.93 -19.09 -2.98
CA ARG A 30 7.65 -19.80 -1.72
C ARG A 30 7.19 -18.84 -0.63
N ASP A 31 7.84 -17.67 -0.57
CA ASP A 31 7.52 -16.59 0.35
C ASP A 31 7.44 -15.26 -0.41
N PRO A 32 6.27 -14.96 -1.04
CA PRO A 32 6.13 -13.71 -1.76
C PRO A 32 6.13 -12.52 -0.81
N GLY A 33 6.79 -11.46 -1.21
CA GLY A 33 6.91 -10.23 -0.43
C GLY A 33 8.36 -9.97 0.02
N ASP A 34 8.50 -9.04 0.94
CA ASP A 34 9.80 -8.61 1.44
C ASP A 34 10.38 -9.59 2.46
N SER A 35 11.72 -9.58 2.60
CA SER A 35 12.40 -10.31 3.68
C SER A 35 12.01 -9.75 5.06
N ALA A 36 12.28 -10.52 6.13
CA ALA A 36 12.00 -10.09 7.50
C ALA A 36 12.74 -8.78 7.84
N GLU A 37 13.98 -8.61 7.38
CA GLU A 37 14.75 -7.39 7.60
C GLU A 37 14.13 -6.19 6.89
N MET A 38 13.69 -6.35 5.66
CA MET A 38 13.01 -5.30 4.90
C MET A 38 11.69 -4.91 5.55
N MET A 39 10.95 -5.88 6.09
CA MET A 39 9.71 -5.64 6.82
C MET A 39 9.96 -4.84 8.10
N GLN A 40 10.99 -5.18 8.86
CA GLN A 40 11.37 -4.43 10.05
C GLN A 40 11.81 -3.00 9.72
N ALA A 41 12.59 -2.82 8.68
CA ALA A 41 13.06 -1.52 8.23
C ALA A 41 11.87 -0.62 7.82
N ARG A 42 10.94 -1.18 7.06
CA ARG A 42 9.71 -0.47 6.67
C ARG A 42 8.87 -0.09 7.87
N ARG A 43 8.67 -1.01 8.80
CA ARG A 43 7.91 -0.77 10.04
C ARG A 43 8.51 0.39 10.82
N ALA A 44 9.81 0.36 11.08
CA ALA A 44 10.50 1.40 11.82
C ALA A 44 10.39 2.77 11.13
N PHE A 45 10.57 2.79 9.81
CA PHE A 45 10.45 4.01 9.01
C PHE A 45 9.04 4.60 9.06
N LEU A 46 8.01 3.78 8.88
CA LEU A 46 6.62 4.22 8.90
C LEU A 46 6.20 4.66 10.31
N ASP A 47 6.58 3.91 11.34
CA ASP A 47 6.25 4.23 12.73
C ASP A 47 6.95 5.52 13.22
N ALA A 48 8.06 5.91 12.59
CA ALA A 48 8.71 7.19 12.84
C ALA A 48 7.91 8.40 12.32
N GLY A 49 6.86 8.17 11.53
CA GLY A 49 5.93 9.21 11.10
C GLY A 49 6.29 9.92 9.80
N HIS A 50 7.30 9.46 9.08
CA HIS A 50 7.76 10.12 7.86
C HIS A 50 6.71 10.15 6.73
N TYR A 51 5.80 9.17 6.70
CA TYR A 51 4.70 9.09 5.73
C TYR A 51 3.32 9.35 6.35
N GLN A 52 3.30 9.85 7.58
CA GLN A 52 2.04 10.24 8.21
C GLN A 52 1.29 11.32 7.44
N PRO A 53 1.94 12.34 6.83
CA PRO A 53 1.22 13.30 6.00
C PRO A 53 0.46 12.66 4.82
N LEU A 54 1.04 11.64 4.19
CA LEU A 54 0.35 10.88 3.13
C LEU A 54 -0.88 10.15 3.68
N ARG A 55 -0.71 9.43 4.80
CA ARG A 55 -1.79 8.73 5.48
C ARG A 55 -2.93 9.69 5.85
N ASP A 56 -2.60 10.83 6.43
CA ASP A 56 -3.59 11.82 6.87
C ASP A 56 -4.31 12.47 5.68
N ALA A 57 -3.62 12.74 4.57
CA ALA A 57 -4.23 13.27 3.36
C ALA A 57 -5.25 12.30 2.74
N ILE A 58 -4.92 11.01 2.69
CA ILE A 58 -5.84 9.98 2.20
C ILE A 58 -7.01 9.80 3.19
N ALA A 59 -6.74 9.79 4.48
CA ALA A 59 -7.77 9.69 5.51
C ALA A 59 -8.78 10.84 5.40
N GLU A 60 -8.34 12.05 5.11
CA GLU A 60 -9.21 13.20 4.90
C GLU A 60 -10.15 13.01 3.71
N ARG A 61 -9.66 12.46 2.60
CA ARG A 61 -10.50 12.10 1.45
C ARG A 61 -11.54 11.04 1.83
N LEU A 62 -11.13 10.04 2.59
CA LEU A 62 -12.04 8.98 3.06
C LEU A 62 -13.12 9.54 3.98
N ARG A 63 -12.80 10.48 4.88
CA ARG A 63 -13.82 11.14 5.72
C ARG A 63 -14.85 11.87 4.87
N HIS A 64 -14.40 12.53 3.81
CA HIS A 64 -15.30 13.23 2.89
C HIS A 64 -16.24 12.26 2.17
N TYR A 65 -15.73 11.10 1.74
CA TYR A 65 -16.53 10.09 1.04
C TYR A 65 -17.36 9.21 1.99
N ALA A 66 -16.99 9.14 3.26
CA ALA A 66 -17.70 8.41 4.32
C ALA A 66 -18.07 6.97 3.95
N PRO A 67 -17.10 6.10 3.58
CA PRO A 67 -17.40 4.75 3.14
C PRO A 67 -17.90 3.87 4.28
N THR A 68 -18.82 2.95 3.97
CA THR A 68 -19.21 1.88 4.88
C THR A 68 -18.21 0.72 4.81
N ASP A 69 -17.91 0.25 3.60
CA ASP A 69 -17.01 -0.86 3.34
C ASP A 69 -15.75 -0.40 2.61
N LEU A 70 -14.60 -0.62 3.21
CA LEU A 70 -13.30 -0.18 2.72
C LEU A 70 -12.38 -1.38 2.47
N LEU A 71 -11.64 -1.35 1.35
CA LEU A 71 -10.56 -2.27 1.05
C LEU A 71 -9.25 -1.51 0.85
N ASP A 72 -8.20 -1.93 1.56
CA ASP A 72 -6.84 -1.45 1.37
C ASP A 72 -6.01 -2.54 0.67
N ILE A 73 -5.66 -2.31 -0.59
CA ILE A 73 -4.91 -3.26 -1.42
C ILE A 73 -3.41 -3.01 -1.28
N GLY A 74 -2.66 -4.08 -1.03
CA GLY A 74 -1.22 -3.96 -0.76
C GLY A 74 -0.96 -3.37 0.62
N CYS A 75 -1.73 -3.79 1.61
CA CYS A 75 -1.76 -3.16 2.94
C CYS A 75 -0.50 -3.37 3.78
N GLY A 76 0.39 -4.29 3.38
CA GLY A 76 1.58 -4.61 4.16
C GLY A 76 1.22 -5.00 5.60
N GLU A 77 1.87 -4.38 6.56
CA GLU A 77 1.62 -4.59 7.99
C GLU A 77 0.49 -3.72 8.58
N GLY A 78 -0.27 -3.03 7.73
CA GLY A 78 -1.48 -2.33 8.15
C GLY A 78 -1.27 -0.90 8.67
N TYR A 79 -0.13 -0.28 8.43
CA TYR A 79 0.15 1.08 8.86
C TYR A 79 -0.92 2.08 8.41
N TYR A 80 -1.30 2.04 7.13
CA TYR A 80 -2.37 2.89 6.59
C TYR A 80 -3.75 2.35 6.95
N THR A 81 -3.94 1.04 6.82
CA THR A 81 -5.22 0.36 7.03
C THR A 81 -5.83 0.68 8.38
N HIS A 82 -5.01 0.69 9.42
CA HIS A 82 -5.45 1.00 10.78
C HIS A 82 -6.10 2.39 10.87
N ALA A 83 -5.47 3.40 10.28
CA ALA A 83 -6.01 4.76 10.27
C ALA A 83 -7.31 4.85 9.48
N PHE A 84 -7.40 4.14 8.36
CA PHE A 84 -8.60 4.13 7.49
C PHE A 84 -9.76 3.37 8.14
N ALA A 85 -9.46 2.31 8.89
CA ALA A 85 -10.45 1.52 9.61
C ALA A 85 -11.21 2.33 10.67
N ALA A 86 -10.61 3.38 11.20
CA ALA A 86 -11.28 4.29 12.14
C ALA A 86 -12.38 5.13 11.46
N ILE A 87 -12.39 5.22 10.13
CA ILE A 87 -13.33 6.03 9.35
C ILE A 87 -14.46 5.18 8.80
N ALA A 88 -14.16 3.99 8.28
CA ALA A 88 -15.14 3.08 7.68
C ALA A 88 -15.79 2.18 8.74
N SER A 89 -17.02 1.73 8.48
CA SER A 89 -17.71 0.79 9.38
C SER A 89 -17.08 -0.59 9.35
N ARG A 90 -16.64 -1.05 8.15
CA ARG A 90 -15.96 -2.34 7.94
C ARG A 90 -14.77 -2.13 7.03
N SER A 91 -13.65 -2.73 7.39
CA SER A 91 -12.40 -2.57 6.65
C SER A 91 -11.70 -3.89 6.45
N TRP A 92 -11.16 -4.07 5.24
CA TRP A 92 -10.32 -5.19 4.86
C TRP A 92 -8.97 -4.70 4.36
N GLY A 93 -7.91 -5.37 4.79
CA GLY A 93 -6.58 -5.24 4.23
C GLY A 93 -6.19 -6.51 3.49
N LEU A 94 -5.58 -6.36 2.32
CA LEU A 94 -5.17 -7.45 1.44
C LEU A 94 -3.70 -7.29 1.05
N ASP A 95 -2.94 -8.37 1.15
CA ASP A 95 -1.56 -8.43 0.69
C ASP A 95 -1.18 -9.86 0.32
N VAL A 96 -0.21 -10.04 -0.56
CA VAL A 96 0.31 -11.36 -0.94
C VAL A 96 1.29 -11.91 0.09
N SER A 97 1.82 -11.07 0.97
CA SER A 97 2.80 -11.45 1.98
C SER A 97 2.11 -11.99 3.24
N LYS A 98 2.19 -13.29 3.44
CA LYS A 98 1.67 -13.93 4.66
C LYS A 98 2.32 -13.39 5.94
N PRO A 99 3.67 -13.20 6.01
CA PRO A 99 4.28 -12.61 7.19
C PRO A 99 3.78 -11.19 7.50
N ALA A 100 3.58 -10.36 6.47
CA ALA A 100 3.04 -9.01 6.64
C ALA A 100 1.61 -9.03 7.17
N ILE A 101 0.75 -9.86 6.59
CA ILE A 101 -0.64 -10.01 7.03
C ILE A 101 -0.74 -10.57 8.45
N ARG A 102 0.11 -11.52 8.81
CA ARG A 102 0.19 -12.03 10.18
C ARG A 102 0.51 -10.92 11.18
N ALA A 103 1.52 -10.11 10.87
CA ALA A 103 1.91 -8.98 11.71
C ALA A 103 0.79 -7.93 11.80
N ALA A 104 0.12 -7.64 10.69
CA ALA A 104 -1.02 -6.70 10.64
C ALA A 104 -2.18 -7.19 11.52
N ALA A 105 -2.59 -8.44 11.37
CA ALA A 105 -3.69 -9.03 12.13
C ALA A 105 -3.40 -9.06 13.64
N LYS A 106 -2.17 -9.36 14.00
CA LYS A 106 -1.72 -9.39 15.39
C LYS A 106 -1.73 -7.99 16.02
N ARG A 107 -1.31 -6.97 15.26
CA ARG A 107 -1.23 -5.59 15.74
C ARG A 107 -2.60 -4.89 15.76
N TYR A 108 -3.47 -5.21 14.79
CA TYR A 108 -4.76 -4.54 14.58
C TYR A 108 -5.91 -5.55 14.51
N PRO A 109 -6.28 -6.15 15.64
CA PRO A 109 -7.29 -7.24 15.68
C PRO A 109 -8.69 -6.80 15.26
N GLN A 110 -8.97 -5.50 15.23
CA GLN A 110 -10.27 -4.95 14.81
C GLN A 110 -10.44 -4.84 13.29
N VAL A 111 -9.36 -5.02 12.53
CA VAL A 111 -9.37 -4.98 11.05
C VAL A 111 -9.38 -6.40 10.51
N ASN A 112 -10.10 -6.62 9.41
CA ASN A 112 -10.07 -7.89 8.70
C ASN A 112 -8.91 -7.91 7.72
N PHE A 113 -8.06 -8.93 7.81
CA PHE A 113 -6.93 -9.10 6.89
C PHE A 113 -7.00 -10.41 6.16
N CYS A 114 -6.57 -10.42 4.89
CA CYS A 114 -6.44 -11.62 4.10
C CYS A 114 -5.16 -11.64 3.27
N VAL A 115 -4.62 -12.84 3.07
CA VAL A 115 -3.55 -13.10 2.11
C VAL A 115 -4.21 -13.44 0.79
N ALA A 116 -4.02 -12.60 -0.21
CA ALA A 116 -4.64 -12.79 -1.53
C ALA A 116 -3.89 -11.98 -2.59
N SER A 117 -4.17 -12.29 -3.86
CA SER A 117 -3.63 -11.56 -5.00
C SER A 117 -4.55 -10.41 -5.41
N SER A 118 -3.97 -9.25 -5.72
CA SER A 118 -4.69 -8.11 -6.30
C SER A 118 -5.08 -8.34 -7.77
N GLN A 119 -4.60 -9.40 -8.39
CA GLN A 119 -4.97 -9.79 -9.75
C GLN A 119 -6.29 -10.57 -9.79
N ARG A 120 -6.69 -11.14 -8.66
CA ARG A 120 -7.97 -11.87 -8.49
C ARG A 120 -8.46 -11.59 -7.08
N LEU A 121 -9.35 -10.62 -6.95
CA LEU A 121 -9.85 -10.21 -5.64
C LEU A 121 -10.87 -11.21 -5.09
N PRO A 122 -10.68 -11.70 -3.85
CA PRO A 122 -11.54 -12.74 -3.26
C PRO A 122 -12.83 -12.15 -2.65
N PHE A 123 -13.43 -11.20 -3.33
CA PHE A 123 -14.64 -10.52 -2.87
C PHE A 123 -15.71 -10.57 -3.95
N SER A 124 -16.98 -10.53 -3.52
CA SER A 124 -18.12 -10.47 -4.41
C SER A 124 -18.17 -9.14 -5.18
N ASP A 125 -18.95 -9.10 -6.26
CA ASP A 125 -19.23 -7.88 -7.00
C ASP A 125 -19.80 -6.81 -6.07
N ALA A 126 -19.41 -5.56 -6.29
CA ALA A 126 -19.94 -4.40 -5.57
C ALA A 126 -19.86 -4.54 -4.04
N SER A 127 -18.75 -5.06 -3.52
CA SER A 127 -18.53 -5.27 -2.08
C SER A 127 -18.09 -4.01 -1.34
N PHE A 128 -17.49 -3.04 -2.02
CA PHE A 128 -16.83 -1.91 -1.39
C PHE A 128 -17.34 -0.57 -1.90
N ASP A 129 -17.45 0.40 -0.98
CA ASP A 129 -17.70 1.81 -1.28
C ASP A 129 -16.41 2.55 -1.60
N ALA A 130 -15.28 2.11 -1.04
CA ALA A 130 -13.99 2.70 -1.27
C ALA A 130 -12.89 1.63 -1.29
N VAL A 131 -11.94 1.82 -2.20
CA VAL A 131 -10.70 1.04 -2.28
C VAL A 131 -9.54 2.01 -2.27
N VAL A 132 -8.51 1.71 -1.47
CA VAL A 132 -7.27 2.48 -1.43
C VAL A 132 -6.15 1.61 -1.99
N ARG A 133 -5.32 2.20 -2.86
CA ARG A 133 -4.10 1.57 -3.38
C ARG A 133 -2.92 2.53 -3.22
N ILE A 134 -2.02 2.22 -2.31
CA ILE A 134 -0.81 3.00 -2.09
C ILE A 134 0.36 2.21 -2.67
N TYR A 135 0.86 2.63 -3.84
CA TYR A 135 1.94 1.94 -4.56
C TYR A 135 1.64 0.47 -4.87
N ALA A 136 0.39 0.09 -4.94
CA ALA A 136 -0.03 -1.28 -5.15
C ALA A 136 -0.72 -1.45 -6.50
N PRO A 137 -0.25 -2.36 -7.38
CA PRO A 137 -0.94 -2.67 -8.61
C PRO A 137 -2.21 -3.48 -8.34
N CYS A 138 -3.17 -3.38 -9.25
CA CYS A 138 -4.38 -4.18 -9.21
C CYS A 138 -4.89 -4.41 -10.63
N ASN A 139 -5.53 -5.54 -10.85
CA ASN A 139 -6.25 -5.79 -12.11
C ASN A 139 -7.43 -4.80 -12.21
N ALA A 140 -7.48 -4.04 -13.31
CA ALA A 140 -8.46 -2.98 -13.50
C ALA A 140 -9.91 -3.51 -13.57
N GLU A 141 -10.12 -4.66 -14.18
CA GLU A 141 -11.45 -5.28 -14.27
C GLU A 141 -11.93 -5.74 -12.89
N GLU A 142 -11.05 -6.33 -12.09
CA GLU A 142 -11.36 -6.74 -10.72
C GLU A 142 -11.68 -5.55 -9.84
N LEU A 143 -10.94 -4.45 -10.00
CA LEU A 143 -11.19 -3.23 -9.26
C LEU A 143 -12.59 -2.66 -9.58
N ALA A 144 -12.94 -2.58 -10.87
CA ALA A 144 -14.25 -2.15 -11.30
C ALA A 144 -15.37 -3.09 -10.79
N ARG A 145 -15.09 -4.38 -10.73
CA ARG A 145 -16.06 -5.39 -10.27
C ARG A 145 -16.41 -5.24 -8.78
N VAL A 146 -15.39 -5.04 -7.92
CA VAL A 146 -15.61 -5.03 -6.46
C VAL A 146 -16.06 -3.69 -5.91
N VAL A 147 -15.87 -2.60 -6.66
CA VAL A 147 -16.32 -1.26 -6.23
C VAL A 147 -17.76 -1.05 -6.68
N ARG A 148 -18.61 -0.63 -5.75
CA ARG A 148 -20.01 -0.30 -6.06
C ARG A 148 -20.10 0.86 -7.04
N PRO A 149 -21.12 0.89 -7.93
CA PRO A 149 -21.39 2.09 -8.73
C PRO A 149 -21.48 3.32 -7.82
N GLY A 150 -20.80 4.40 -8.20
CA GLY A 150 -20.69 5.61 -7.38
C GLY A 150 -19.65 5.53 -6.24
N GLY A 151 -19.04 4.37 -6.02
CA GLY A 151 -17.95 4.21 -5.07
C GLY A 151 -16.63 4.79 -5.55
N TRP A 152 -15.61 4.71 -4.72
CA TRP A 152 -14.37 5.45 -4.90
C TRP A 152 -13.14 4.55 -4.92
N VAL A 153 -12.15 4.95 -5.71
CA VAL A 153 -10.79 4.43 -5.62
C VAL A 153 -9.85 5.60 -5.37
N ILE A 154 -9.03 5.48 -4.35
CA ILE A 154 -7.98 6.45 -4.04
C ILE A 154 -6.64 5.79 -4.30
N THR A 155 -5.83 6.41 -5.14
CA THR A 155 -4.48 5.93 -5.45
C THR A 155 -3.43 6.93 -5.00
N ALA A 156 -2.29 6.42 -4.55
CA ALA A 156 -1.10 7.22 -4.31
C ALA A 156 0.05 6.67 -5.17
N THR A 157 0.68 7.56 -5.92
CA THR A 157 1.80 7.26 -6.81
C THR A 157 2.90 8.29 -6.62
N PRO A 158 4.17 7.98 -6.99
CA PRO A 158 5.24 8.97 -6.87
C PRO A 158 5.05 10.10 -7.88
N GLY A 159 5.23 11.33 -7.39
CA GLY A 159 5.34 12.50 -8.23
C GLY A 159 6.73 12.63 -8.86
N PRO A 160 6.95 13.66 -9.72
CA PRO A 160 8.20 13.81 -10.48
C PRO A 160 9.46 13.89 -9.61
N ARG A 161 9.37 14.52 -8.46
CA ARG A 161 10.52 14.80 -7.59
C ARG A 161 10.61 13.87 -6.38
N HIS A 162 9.84 12.79 -6.37
CA HIS A 162 9.82 11.87 -5.24
C HIS A 162 11.18 11.19 -5.05
N LEU A 163 11.75 11.33 -3.84
CA LEU A 163 13.03 10.74 -3.43
C LEU A 163 14.19 11.12 -4.35
N LEU A 164 14.19 12.35 -4.84
CA LEU A 164 15.18 12.83 -5.82
C LEU A 164 16.62 12.70 -5.30
N GLU A 165 16.87 13.06 -4.04
CA GLU A 165 18.20 13.01 -3.42
C GLU A 165 18.69 11.58 -3.26
N LEU A 166 17.79 10.65 -2.94
CA LEU A 166 18.10 9.23 -2.81
C LEU A 166 18.46 8.62 -4.17
N LYS A 167 17.69 8.96 -5.21
CA LYS A 167 17.97 8.55 -6.59
C LYS A 167 19.33 9.06 -7.08
N GLY A 168 19.69 10.28 -6.67
CA GLY A 168 20.97 10.90 -7.02
C GLY A 168 22.20 10.13 -6.52
N LEU A 169 22.03 9.29 -5.49
CA LEU A 169 23.11 8.43 -4.99
C LEU A 169 23.31 7.16 -5.83
N ILE A 170 22.37 6.84 -6.70
CA ILE A 170 22.31 5.55 -7.41
C ILE A 170 22.46 5.73 -8.91
N TYR A 171 21.84 6.76 -9.47
CA TYR A 171 21.85 7.06 -10.90
C TYR A 171 22.79 8.21 -11.20
N ASP A 172 23.62 8.08 -12.23
CA ASP A 172 24.49 9.15 -12.71
C ASP A 172 23.69 10.33 -13.26
N GLU A 173 22.52 10.04 -13.84
CA GLU A 173 21.57 11.01 -14.34
C GLU A 173 20.18 10.66 -13.82
N VAL A 174 19.61 11.54 -13.00
CA VAL A 174 18.27 11.35 -12.44
C VAL A 174 17.24 11.89 -13.43
N ARG A 175 16.38 11.01 -13.91
CA ARG A 175 15.21 11.39 -14.70
C ARG A 175 14.02 11.62 -13.78
N LEU A 176 13.35 12.74 -13.96
CA LEU A 176 12.12 13.03 -13.25
C LEU A 176 11.01 12.11 -13.75
N HIS A 177 10.14 11.67 -12.84
CA HIS A 177 8.94 10.94 -13.25
C HIS A 177 8.05 11.84 -14.11
N GLU A 178 7.55 11.30 -15.20
CA GLU A 178 6.50 11.97 -15.96
C GLU A 178 5.17 11.87 -15.21
N LEU A 179 4.45 12.98 -15.16
CA LEU A 179 3.08 12.99 -14.67
C LEU A 179 2.18 12.35 -15.73
N LYS A 180 1.99 11.04 -15.63
CA LYS A 180 1.04 10.32 -16.47
C LYS A 180 -0.22 10.05 -15.66
N THR A 181 -1.34 10.63 -16.08
CA THR A 181 -2.64 10.22 -15.59
C THR A 181 -3.11 9.06 -16.47
N GLU A 182 -2.96 7.85 -15.98
CA GLU A 182 -3.48 6.68 -16.68
C GLU A 182 -5.01 6.65 -16.54
N ALA A 183 -5.70 6.32 -17.64
CA ALA A 183 -7.12 6.10 -17.57
C ALA A 183 -7.41 4.80 -16.80
N MET A 184 -8.41 4.84 -15.92
CA MET A 184 -8.89 3.66 -15.21
C MET A 184 -10.25 3.27 -15.76
N PRO A 185 -10.36 2.16 -16.52
CA PRO A 185 -11.63 1.75 -17.14
C PRO A 185 -12.75 1.57 -16.12
N GLY A 186 -13.89 2.17 -16.36
CA GLY A 186 -15.05 2.14 -15.48
C GLY A 186 -15.04 3.20 -14.38
N PHE A 187 -14.03 4.06 -14.37
CA PHE A 187 -13.88 5.13 -13.37
C PHE A 187 -13.65 6.47 -14.05
N ARG A 188 -14.11 7.52 -13.38
CA ARG A 188 -13.86 8.91 -13.76
C ARG A 188 -12.97 9.58 -12.72
N LEU A 189 -11.94 10.29 -13.17
CA LEU A 189 -11.07 11.07 -12.27
C LEU A 189 -11.84 12.29 -11.76
N GLU A 190 -12.07 12.35 -10.45
CA GLU A 190 -12.81 13.43 -9.80
C GLU A 190 -11.93 14.44 -9.06
N ALA A 191 -10.79 13.98 -8.53
CA ALA A 191 -9.89 14.84 -7.79
C ALA A 191 -8.45 14.38 -7.94
N GLN A 192 -7.55 15.34 -7.92
CA GLN A 192 -6.12 15.12 -7.97
C GLN A 192 -5.44 16.08 -6.99
N GLN A 193 -4.51 15.55 -6.21
CA GLN A 193 -3.78 16.32 -5.22
C GLN A 193 -2.31 15.93 -5.27
N GLN A 194 -1.44 16.94 -5.36
CA GLN A 194 -0.01 16.75 -5.14
C GLN A 194 0.29 17.01 -3.67
N LEU A 195 1.01 16.09 -3.03
CA LEU A 195 1.49 16.24 -1.66
C LEU A 195 3.00 16.10 -1.67
N ALA A 196 3.70 17.20 -1.39
CA ALA A 196 5.15 17.24 -1.35
C ALA A 196 5.61 17.92 -0.06
N TYR A 197 6.57 17.31 0.60
CA TYR A 197 7.17 17.85 1.82
C TYR A 197 8.57 17.27 2.01
N PRO A 198 9.50 18.01 2.65
CA PRO A 198 10.84 17.50 2.94
C PRO A 198 10.82 16.57 4.13
N MET A 199 11.68 15.55 4.09
CA MET A 199 11.99 14.69 5.23
C MET A 199 13.42 14.95 5.69
N ILE A 200 13.64 14.95 7.00
CA ILE A 200 14.97 14.88 7.60
C ILE A 200 15.08 13.54 8.29
N LEU A 201 15.89 12.65 7.72
CA LEU A 201 16.04 11.27 8.14
C LEU A 201 17.34 11.07 8.89
N THR A 202 17.38 10.13 9.83
CA THR A 202 18.63 9.56 10.30
C THR A 202 19.26 8.71 9.20
N GLY A 203 20.54 8.41 9.29
CA GLY A 203 21.20 7.52 8.34
C GLY A 203 20.55 6.15 8.26
N SER A 204 20.14 5.59 9.39
CA SER A 204 19.42 4.31 9.45
C SER A 204 18.05 4.39 8.77
N GLU A 205 17.32 5.48 8.95
CA GLU A 205 16.02 5.71 8.29
C GLU A 205 16.18 5.90 6.78
N ALA A 206 17.23 6.61 6.36
CA ALA A 206 17.52 6.78 4.93
C ALA A 206 17.85 5.44 4.25
N GLN A 207 18.60 4.58 4.93
CA GLN A 207 18.89 3.23 4.45
C GLN A 207 17.62 2.37 4.39
N ALA A 208 16.77 2.44 5.40
CA ALA A 208 15.49 1.76 5.43
C ALA A 208 14.61 2.20 4.26
N LEU A 209 14.54 3.51 4.01
CA LEU A 209 13.80 4.06 2.88
C LEU A 209 14.33 3.55 1.55
N LEU A 210 15.65 3.51 1.36
CA LEU A 210 16.26 2.95 0.15
C LEU A 210 15.82 1.50 -0.06
N GLN A 211 15.81 0.68 0.98
CA GLN A 211 15.38 -0.72 0.90
C GLN A 211 13.90 -0.87 0.52
N MET A 212 13.07 0.13 0.79
CA MET A 212 11.65 0.13 0.42
C MET A 212 11.41 0.47 -1.06
N THR A 213 12.41 0.97 -1.75
CA THR A 213 12.28 1.42 -3.14
C THR A 213 12.45 0.30 -4.14
N PRO A 214 11.82 0.39 -5.34
CA PRO A 214 12.02 -0.60 -6.41
C PRO A 214 13.42 -0.54 -7.03
N PHE A 215 14.22 0.48 -6.74
CA PHE A 215 15.58 0.62 -7.26
C PHE A 215 16.68 0.25 -6.24
N ALA A 216 16.31 -0.25 -5.08
CA ALA A 216 17.26 -0.65 -4.02
C ALA A 216 18.35 -1.61 -4.51
N TRP A 217 17.98 -2.54 -5.39
CA TRP A 217 18.90 -3.53 -5.92
C TRP A 217 20.02 -2.95 -6.81
N ARG A 218 19.85 -1.72 -7.29
CA ARG A 218 20.89 -1.00 -8.07
C ARG A 218 21.91 -0.33 -7.17
N ALA A 219 21.60 -0.16 -5.89
CA ALA A 219 22.49 0.49 -4.95
C ALA A 219 23.67 -0.45 -4.58
N LYS A 220 24.88 0.08 -4.71
CA LYS A 220 26.10 -0.63 -4.30
C LYS A 220 26.17 -0.69 -2.77
N ALA A 221 26.89 -1.68 -2.25
CA ALA A 221 27.07 -1.83 -0.80
C ALA A 221 27.66 -0.57 -0.15
N GLU A 222 28.55 0.15 -0.85
CA GLU A 222 29.14 1.41 -0.37
C GLU A 222 28.10 2.50 -0.19
N VAL A 223 27.07 2.56 -1.03
CA VAL A 223 25.97 3.52 -0.90
C VAL A 223 25.15 3.25 0.37
N HIS A 224 24.81 2.00 0.61
CA HIS A 224 24.12 1.59 1.84
C HIS A 224 24.91 1.93 3.09
N ALA A 225 26.22 1.62 3.10
CA ALA A 225 27.10 1.90 4.21
C ALA A 225 27.26 3.41 4.47
N ALA A 226 27.45 4.18 3.39
CA ALA A 226 27.58 5.63 3.47
C ALA A 226 26.32 6.31 4.01
N LEU A 227 25.14 5.88 3.58
CA LEU A 227 23.87 6.38 4.10
C LEU A 227 23.74 6.12 5.61
N ARG A 228 24.03 4.89 6.04
CA ARG A 228 23.91 4.48 7.43
C ARG A 228 24.77 5.33 8.37
N GLN A 229 25.92 5.78 7.89
CA GLN A 229 26.88 6.56 8.67
C GLN A 229 26.55 8.06 8.72
N GLN A 230 25.65 8.55 7.90
CA GLN A 230 25.27 9.96 7.92
C GLN A 230 24.45 10.27 9.19
N PRO A 231 24.75 11.36 9.92
CA PRO A 231 23.92 11.79 11.05
C PRO A 231 22.50 12.11 10.60
N THR A 232 22.37 12.86 9.50
CA THR A 232 21.08 13.22 8.91
C THR A 232 21.16 13.16 7.39
N PHE A 233 20.02 12.89 6.78
CA PHE A 233 19.85 12.87 5.32
C PHE A 233 18.54 13.56 4.95
N GLY A 234 18.64 14.65 4.19
CA GLY A 234 17.46 15.36 3.68
C GLY A 234 16.95 14.71 2.40
N CYS A 235 15.67 14.40 2.34
CA CYS A 235 15.05 13.76 1.19
C CYS A 235 13.64 14.29 0.95
N GLN A 236 13.35 14.70 -0.28
CA GLN A 236 12.01 15.15 -0.66
C GLN A 236 11.05 13.99 -0.81
N THR A 237 9.81 14.19 -0.37
CA THR A 237 8.68 13.39 -0.82
C THR A 237 7.93 14.16 -1.91
N ASP A 238 7.30 13.43 -2.81
CA ASP A 238 6.40 14.00 -3.82
C ASP A 238 5.40 12.91 -4.21
N PHE A 239 4.18 13.04 -3.70
CA PHE A 239 3.11 12.08 -3.92
C PHE A 239 2.03 12.69 -4.79
N MET A 240 1.47 11.89 -5.69
CA MET A 240 0.24 12.21 -6.42
C MET A 240 -0.89 11.34 -5.87
N ILE A 241 -1.92 12.00 -5.35
CA ILE A 241 -3.14 11.36 -4.86
C ILE A 241 -4.23 11.59 -5.90
N HIS A 242 -4.81 10.50 -6.42
CA HIS A 242 -5.92 10.55 -7.35
C HIS A 242 -7.15 9.93 -6.73
N CYS A 243 -8.29 10.58 -6.89
CA CYS A 243 -9.59 10.07 -6.45
C CYS A 243 -10.46 9.80 -7.67
N TRP A 244 -10.85 8.56 -7.84
CA TRP A 244 -11.63 8.06 -8.97
C TRP A 244 -13.00 7.63 -8.51
N GLN A 245 -14.03 7.98 -9.24
CA GLN A 245 -15.39 7.52 -8.95
C GLN A 245 -15.83 6.47 -9.96
N ARG A 246 -16.38 5.36 -9.45
CA ARG A 246 -16.95 4.29 -10.27
C ARG A 246 -18.17 4.80 -11.01
N GLU A 247 -18.14 4.70 -12.33
CA GLU A 247 -19.28 5.03 -13.18
C GLU A 247 -20.41 4.01 -13.03
N ALA A 248 -21.62 4.46 -13.32
CA ALA A 248 -22.81 3.63 -13.18
C ALA A 248 -22.85 2.48 -14.22
#